data_a3362bb4896ad9ece80f4949103b663d
#
_entry.id   a3362bb4896ad9ece80f4949103b663d
#
_cell.length_a   1.000
_cell.length_b   1.000
_cell.length_c   1.000
_cell.angle_alpha   90.00
_cell.angle_beta   90.00
_cell.angle_gamma   90.00
#
_symmetry.space_group_name_H-M   'P 1'
#
loop_
_entity.id
_entity.type
_entity.pdbx_description
1 polymer ?
#
loop_
_entity_poly.entity_id
_entity_poly.type
_entity_poly.pdbx_seq_one_letter_code
_entity_poly.pdbx_strand_id
1 'polypeptide(L)'
;MTKDASATTDNRPDTDSRSETADRILDLAQERIQRRGYNAVSYGDLAEDLDLTTAAIHYHFPSKADMVEALVRRYRQQSAAMRKALLEEHDTLVGRLEKYVQRFSSPLRRGGLCLCGVLAADESTLPEKLF
;
A
#
# COMPACT_ATOMS: atom_id res chain seq x y z
N MET A 1 -18.19 46.94 -28.31
CA MET A 1 -19.03 45.78 -28.04
C MET A 1 -18.12 44.59 -27.83
N THR A 2 -17.65 44.35 -26.68
CA THR A 2 -18.01 43.49 -25.56
C THR A 2 -18.36 42.07 -25.98
N LYS A 3 -17.49 41.11 -25.57
CA LYS A 3 -17.89 39.89 -24.90
C LYS A 3 -16.68 39.10 -24.51
N ASP A 4 -16.32 39.20 -23.26
CA ASP A 4 -16.35 38.12 -22.25
C ASP A 4 -16.09 36.72 -22.79
N ALA A 5 -14.84 36.29 -22.59
CA ALA A 5 -14.47 34.89 -22.55
C ALA A 5 -14.55 34.47 -21.09
N SER A 6 -15.61 33.78 -20.72
CA SER A 6 -15.74 33.09 -19.46
C SER A 6 -14.70 31.99 -19.37
N ALA A 7 -13.77 32.16 -18.45
CA ALA A 7 -12.84 31.12 -18.02
C ALA A 7 -13.62 29.98 -17.37
N THR A 8 -13.68 28.84 -18.05
CA THR A 8 -14.12 27.58 -17.45
C THR A 8 -12.96 27.09 -16.58
N THR A 9 -13.07 27.34 -15.31
CA THR A 9 -12.19 26.75 -14.30
C THR A 9 -12.47 25.25 -14.26
N ASP A 10 -11.64 24.45 -14.94
CA ASP A 10 -11.65 23.00 -14.80
C ASP A 10 -11.10 22.67 -13.41
N ASN A 11 -12.01 22.49 -12.47
CA ASN A 11 -11.74 22.13 -11.09
C ASN A 11 -11.57 20.60 -11.01
N ARG A 12 -10.39 20.08 -11.33
CA ARG A 12 -9.96 18.70 -11.10
C ARG A 12 -8.76 18.62 -10.15
N PRO A 13 -8.90 18.95 -8.86
CA PRO A 13 -7.83 18.61 -7.90
C PRO A 13 -8.20 17.51 -6.91
N ASP A 14 -9.47 17.12 -6.79
CA ASP A 14 -9.89 16.36 -5.61
C ASP A 14 -9.64 14.85 -5.69
N THR A 15 -9.70 14.26 -6.88
CA THR A 15 -9.55 12.80 -7.06
C THR A 15 -8.09 12.36 -6.98
N ASP A 16 -7.17 13.17 -7.49
CA ASP A 16 -5.73 12.87 -7.53
C ASP A 16 -5.11 12.99 -6.12
N SER A 17 -5.41 14.07 -5.43
CA SER A 17 -4.96 14.31 -4.04
C SER A 17 -5.51 13.26 -3.06
N ARG A 18 -6.76 12.79 -3.27
CA ARG A 18 -7.37 11.72 -2.48
C ARG A 18 -6.66 10.39 -2.70
N SER A 19 -6.33 10.05 -3.92
CA SER A 19 -5.58 8.85 -4.28
C SER A 19 -4.18 8.88 -3.67
N GLU A 20 -3.49 10.01 -3.76
CA GLU A 20 -2.15 10.20 -3.21
C GLU A 20 -2.14 10.03 -1.67
N THR A 21 -3.12 10.58 -0.97
CA THR A 21 -3.22 10.42 0.49
C THR A 21 -3.48 8.96 0.87
N ALA A 22 -4.37 8.26 0.16
CA ALA A 22 -4.63 6.85 0.38
C ALA A 22 -3.36 6.00 0.17
N ASP A 23 -2.58 6.30 -0.86
CA ASP A 23 -1.31 5.61 -1.14
C ASP A 23 -0.29 5.84 -0.04
N ARG A 24 -0.14 7.07 0.45
CA ARG A 24 0.74 7.39 1.59
C ARG A 24 0.35 6.61 2.86
N ILE A 25 -0.94 6.50 3.15
CA ILE A 25 -1.45 5.70 4.27
C ILE A 25 -1.08 4.23 4.09
N LEU A 26 -1.30 3.67 2.90
CA LEU A 26 -0.98 2.27 2.61
C LEU A 26 0.53 2.00 2.65
N ASP A 27 1.38 2.92 2.19
CA ASP A 27 2.83 2.78 2.23
C ASP A 27 3.35 2.70 3.67
N LEU A 28 2.90 3.62 4.53
CA LEU A 28 3.29 3.61 5.94
C LEU A 28 2.72 2.40 6.68
N ALA A 29 1.46 2.05 6.42
CA ALA A 29 0.83 0.87 7.01
C ALA A 29 1.58 -0.41 6.64
N GLN A 30 1.98 -0.56 5.37
CA GLN A 30 2.78 -1.68 4.91
C GLN A 30 4.12 -1.78 5.65
N GLU A 31 4.85 -0.67 5.73
CA GLU A 31 6.14 -0.64 6.43
C GLU A 31 5.98 -1.03 7.91
N ARG A 32 4.98 -0.47 8.58
CA ARG A 32 4.71 -0.75 10.00
C ARG A 32 4.30 -2.21 10.23
N ILE A 33 3.41 -2.75 9.42
CA ILE A 33 2.98 -4.15 9.50
C ILE A 33 4.17 -5.08 9.26
N GLN A 34 4.99 -4.82 8.25
CA GLN A 34 6.17 -5.64 7.96
C GLN A 34 7.21 -5.64 9.07
N ARG A 35 7.28 -4.58 9.86
CA ARG A 35 8.25 -4.46 10.98
C ARG A 35 7.70 -4.94 12.32
N ARG A 36 6.41 -4.74 12.61
CA ARG A 36 5.85 -4.89 13.95
C ARG A 36 4.64 -5.83 14.02
N GLY A 37 4.16 -6.32 12.89
CA GLY A 37 2.95 -7.12 12.80
C GLY A 37 1.66 -6.29 12.67
N TYR A 38 0.59 -6.97 12.29
CA TYR A 38 -0.74 -6.37 12.11
C TYR A 38 -1.27 -5.72 13.39
N ASN A 39 -1.12 -6.42 14.52
CA ASN A 39 -1.71 -5.99 15.79
C ASN A 39 -1.06 -4.72 16.36
N ALA A 40 0.21 -4.47 16.03
CA ALA A 40 0.97 -3.32 16.53
C ALA A 40 0.72 -2.01 15.74
N VAL A 41 -0.14 -2.01 14.74
CA VAL A 41 -0.45 -0.83 13.93
C VAL A 41 -1.82 -0.27 14.29
N SER A 42 -1.89 1.00 14.64
CA SER A 42 -3.12 1.73 14.92
C SER A 42 -3.31 2.93 14.00
N TYR A 43 -4.56 3.39 13.84
CA TYR A 43 -4.86 4.62 13.09
C TYR A 43 -4.31 5.88 13.78
N GLY A 44 -4.20 5.86 15.12
CA GLY A 44 -3.57 6.94 15.85
C GLY A 44 -2.11 7.12 15.47
N ASP A 45 -1.34 6.03 15.46
CA ASP A 45 0.08 6.06 15.09
C ASP A 45 0.29 6.47 13.63
N LEU A 46 -0.56 5.99 12.71
CA LEU A 46 -0.49 6.37 11.30
C LEU A 46 -0.84 7.84 11.09
N ALA A 47 -1.82 8.36 11.82
CA ALA A 47 -2.23 9.75 11.74
C ALA A 47 -1.11 10.69 12.22
N GLU A 48 -0.48 10.37 13.34
CA GLU A 48 0.64 11.13 13.89
C GLU A 48 1.82 11.19 12.92
N ASP A 49 2.24 10.04 12.38
CA ASP A 49 3.38 9.96 11.47
C ASP A 49 3.14 10.66 10.11
N LEU A 50 1.89 10.74 9.66
CA LEU A 50 1.51 11.36 8.37
C LEU A 50 1.09 12.83 8.50
N ASP A 51 1.04 13.36 9.72
CA ASP A 51 0.47 14.68 10.02
C ASP A 51 -1.00 14.78 9.51
N LEU A 52 -1.77 13.74 9.82
CA LEU A 52 -3.19 13.63 9.50
C LEU A 52 -4.03 13.48 10.77
N THR A 53 -5.33 13.63 10.63
CA THR A 53 -6.27 13.24 11.68
C THR A 53 -6.68 11.77 11.51
N THR A 54 -7.06 11.11 12.61
CA THR A 54 -7.65 9.76 12.54
C THR A 54 -8.93 9.73 11.70
N ALA A 55 -9.70 10.82 11.74
CA ALA A 55 -10.90 11.00 10.90
C ALA A 55 -10.54 10.99 9.40
N ALA A 56 -9.41 11.60 9.01
CA ALA A 56 -8.94 11.58 7.62
C ALA A 56 -8.58 10.15 7.18
N ILE A 57 -7.95 9.35 8.07
CA ILE A 57 -7.67 7.95 7.75
C ILE A 57 -8.96 7.14 7.62
N HIS A 58 -9.93 7.32 8.54
CA HIS A 58 -11.23 6.66 8.47
C HIS A 58 -12.03 7.03 7.21
N TYR A 59 -11.84 8.24 6.69
CA TYR A 59 -12.44 8.66 5.43
C TYR A 59 -11.95 7.82 4.24
N HIS A 60 -10.66 7.46 4.22
CA HIS A 60 -10.08 6.60 3.18
C HIS A 60 -10.35 5.12 3.44
N PHE A 61 -10.23 4.70 4.68
CA PHE A 61 -10.36 3.31 5.12
C PHE A 61 -11.25 3.25 6.36
N PRO A 62 -12.54 2.94 6.23
CA PRO A 62 -13.50 2.94 7.32
C PRO A 62 -13.09 2.06 8.51
N SER A 63 -12.40 0.95 8.24
CA SER A 63 -11.83 0.09 9.27
C SER A 63 -10.39 -0.32 8.95
N LYS A 64 -9.65 -0.76 9.97
CA LYS A 64 -8.31 -1.33 9.80
C LYS A 64 -8.32 -2.54 8.86
N ALA A 65 -9.38 -3.34 8.90
CA ALA A 65 -9.57 -4.46 7.99
C ALA A 65 -9.74 -4.00 6.54
N ASP A 66 -10.45 -2.90 6.27
CA ASP A 66 -10.57 -2.31 4.92
C ASP A 66 -9.22 -1.82 4.41
N MET A 67 -8.43 -1.19 5.28
CA MET A 67 -7.08 -0.74 4.95
C MET A 67 -6.18 -1.92 4.58
N VAL A 68 -6.18 -2.99 5.36
CA VAL A 68 -5.35 -4.18 5.09
C VAL A 68 -5.83 -4.92 3.85
N GLU A 69 -7.13 -5.00 3.60
CA GLU A 69 -7.66 -5.56 2.36
C GLU A 69 -7.16 -4.79 1.13
N ALA A 70 -7.22 -3.45 1.18
CA ALA A 70 -6.69 -2.60 0.11
C ALA A 70 -5.17 -2.79 -0.05
N LEU A 71 -4.43 -2.90 1.05
CA LEU A 71 -3.01 -3.16 1.07
C LEU A 71 -2.65 -4.50 0.41
N VAL A 72 -3.34 -5.58 0.77
CA VAL A 72 -3.13 -6.91 0.19
C VAL A 72 -3.45 -6.91 -1.30
N ARG A 73 -4.53 -6.25 -1.71
CA ARG A 73 -4.90 -6.10 -3.13
C ARG A 73 -3.79 -5.40 -3.92
N ARG A 74 -3.31 -4.26 -3.42
CA ARG A 74 -2.19 -3.51 -4.02
C ARG A 74 -0.92 -4.36 -4.09
N TYR A 75 -0.57 -5.06 -3.03
CA TYR A 75 0.60 -5.93 -2.97
C TYR A 75 0.52 -7.08 -3.98
N ARG A 76 -0.65 -7.68 -4.16
CA ARG A 76 -0.89 -8.73 -5.17
C ARG A 76 -0.70 -8.19 -6.60
N GLN A 77 -1.25 -7.00 -6.88
CA GLN A 77 -1.11 -6.34 -8.19
C GLN A 77 0.36 -6.03 -8.50
N GLN A 78 1.08 -5.45 -7.55
CA GLN A 78 2.52 -5.16 -7.69
C GLN A 78 3.34 -6.44 -7.88
N SER A 79 3.01 -7.51 -7.17
CA SER A 79 3.67 -8.80 -7.31
C SER A 79 3.39 -9.47 -8.65
N ALA A 80 2.18 -9.33 -9.19
CA ALA A 80 1.83 -9.83 -10.52
C ALA A 80 2.58 -9.07 -11.62
N ALA A 81 2.61 -7.74 -11.54
CA ALA A 81 3.35 -6.89 -12.46
C ALA A 81 4.86 -7.21 -12.44
N MET A 82 5.43 -7.40 -11.25
CA MET A 82 6.83 -7.78 -11.11
C MET A 82 7.13 -9.14 -11.74
N ARG A 83 6.28 -10.15 -11.50
CA ARG A 83 6.48 -11.48 -12.12
C ARG A 83 6.45 -11.39 -13.65
N LYS A 84 5.54 -10.58 -14.22
CA LYS A 84 5.47 -10.34 -15.66
C LYS A 84 6.77 -9.71 -16.15
N ALA A 85 7.24 -8.64 -15.52
CA ALA A 85 8.48 -7.97 -15.87
C ALA A 85 9.70 -8.92 -15.81
N LEU A 86 9.78 -9.79 -14.79
CA LEU A 86 10.86 -10.78 -14.68
C LEU A 86 10.90 -11.76 -15.86
N LEU A 87 9.74 -12.12 -16.40
CA LEU A 87 9.66 -13.01 -17.56
C LEU A 87 10.07 -12.32 -18.87
N GLU A 88 9.84 -11.01 -18.96
CA GLU A 88 10.15 -10.20 -20.13
C GLU A 88 11.61 -9.70 -20.15
N GLU A 89 12.17 -9.36 -18.99
CA GLU A 89 13.49 -8.72 -18.87
C GLU A 89 14.67 -9.70 -18.73
N HIS A 90 14.42 -10.97 -18.37
CA HIS A 90 15.47 -11.94 -18.10
C HIS A 90 15.27 -13.23 -18.90
N ASP A 91 16.26 -13.57 -19.75
CA ASP A 91 16.22 -14.75 -20.60
C ASP A 91 16.61 -16.05 -19.88
N THR A 92 17.27 -15.94 -18.73
CA THR A 92 17.74 -17.11 -17.99
C THR A 92 16.91 -17.39 -16.74
N LEU A 93 16.69 -18.67 -16.44
CA LEU A 93 16.01 -19.09 -15.19
C LEU A 93 16.75 -18.59 -13.94
N VAL A 94 18.07 -18.64 -13.95
CA VAL A 94 18.88 -18.17 -12.80
C VAL A 94 18.67 -16.69 -12.56
N GLY A 95 18.72 -15.85 -13.60
CA GLY A 95 18.49 -14.42 -13.47
C GLY A 95 17.09 -14.09 -12.95
N ARG A 96 16.05 -14.82 -13.39
CA ARG A 96 14.68 -14.69 -12.88
C ARG A 96 14.59 -15.05 -11.40
N LEU A 97 15.19 -16.15 -11.00
CA LEU A 97 15.20 -16.61 -9.61
C LEU A 97 15.96 -15.64 -8.68
N GLU A 98 17.12 -15.14 -9.09
CA GLU A 98 17.88 -14.16 -8.32
C GLU A 98 17.07 -12.90 -8.04
N LYS A 99 16.42 -12.35 -9.06
CA LYS A 99 15.55 -11.16 -8.91
C LYS A 99 14.32 -11.44 -8.05
N TYR A 100 13.72 -12.62 -8.21
CA TYR A 100 12.60 -13.04 -7.38
C TYR A 100 13.00 -13.10 -5.89
N VAL A 101 14.12 -13.73 -5.58
CA VAL A 101 14.64 -13.83 -4.21
C VAL A 101 14.99 -12.46 -3.65
N GLN A 102 15.59 -11.57 -4.44
CA GLN A 102 15.91 -10.20 -4.02
C GLN A 102 14.66 -9.43 -3.56
N ARG A 103 13.51 -9.69 -4.17
CA ARG A 103 12.22 -9.10 -3.77
C ARG A 103 11.87 -9.41 -2.32
N PHE A 104 12.03 -10.65 -1.89
CA PHE A 104 11.73 -11.07 -0.52
C PHE A 104 12.82 -10.67 0.48
N SER A 105 14.07 -10.55 0.04
CA SER A 105 15.17 -10.09 0.89
C SER A 105 15.19 -8.59 1.14
N SER A 106 14.54 -7.80 0.29
CA SER A 106 14.50 -6.33 0.43
C SER A 106 13.82 -5.85 1.73
N PRO A 107 12.66 -6.35 2.15
CA PRO A 107 12.09 -6.03 3.45
C PRO A 107 12.98 -6.44 4.62
N LEU A 108 13.62 -7.62 4.55
CA LEU A 108 14.53 -8.11 5.58
C LEU A 108 15.70 -7.15 5.83
N ARG A 109 16.31 -6.61 4.79
CA ARG A 109 17.41 -5.63 4.90
C ARG A 109 16.99 -4.34 5.59
N ARG A 110 15.68 -4.03 5.60
CA ARG A 110 15.10 -2.87 6.27
C ARG A 110 14.51 -3.20 7.65
N GLY A 111 14.79 -4.39 8.16
CA GLY A 111 14.33 -4.85 9.48
C GLY A 111 12.86 -5.27 9.51
N GLY A 112 12.28 -5.61 8.36
CA GLY A 112 10.92 -6.12 8.24
C GLY A 112 10.86 -7.50 7.59
N LEU A 113 9.71 -8.14 7.64
CA LEU A 113 9.41 -9.40 6.96
C LEU A 113 8.58 -9.16 5.70
N CYS A 114 8.45 -10.16 4.83
CA CYS A 114 7.52 -10.04 3.72
C CYS A 114 6.08 -9.91 4.26
N LEU A 115 5.24 -9.12 3.58
CA LEU A 115 3.87 -8.86 4.03
C LEU A 115 3.06 -10.14 4.22
N CYS A 116 3.16 -11.09 3.30
CA CYS A 116 2.44 -12.37 3.38
C CYS A 116 2.87 -13.17 4.62
N GLY A 117 4.17 -13.22 4.94
CA GLY A 117 4.68 -13.94 6.10
C GLY A 117 4.21 -13.34 7.41
N VAL A 118 4.18 -12.01 7.52
CA VAL A 118 3.68 -11.32 8.72
C VAL A 118 2.19 -11.56 8.90
N LEU A 119 1.39 -11.38 7.84
CA LEU A 119 -0.05 -11.59 7.93
C LEU A 119 -0.40 -13.06 8.22
N ALA A 120 0.34 -14.02 7.66
CA ALA A 120 0.16 -15.42 8.00
C ALA A 120 0.50 -15.73 9.47
N ALA A 121 1.52 -15.08 10.04
CA ALA A 121 1.85 -15.24 11.45
C ALA A 121 0.77 -14.67 12.39
N ASP A 122 0.07 -13.63 11.95
CA ASP A 122 -1.01 -12.97 12.69
C ASP A 122 -2.41 -13.53 12.35
N GLU A 123 -2.50 -14.64 11.59
CA GLU A 123 -3.77 -15.22 11.07
C GLU A 123 -4.87 -15.28 12.12
N SER A 124 -4.58 -15.76 13.31
CA SER A 124 -5.58 -15.95 14.38
C SER A 124 -6.24 -14.66 14.87
N THR A 125 -5.67 -13.50 14.55
CA THR A 125 -6.14 -12.18 14.96
C THR A 125 -6.64 -11.34 13.80
N LEU A 126 -6.46 -11.81 12.57
CA LEU A 126 -6.97 -11.14 11.38
C LEU A 126 -8.49 -11.28 11.27
N PRO A 127 -9.19 -10.23 10.81
CA PRO A 127 -10.62 -10.32 10.52
C PRO A 127 -10.93 -11.35 9.42
N GLU A 128 -12.03 -12.12 9.59
CA GLU A 128 -12.47 -13.14 8.62
C GLU A 128 -12.56 -12.64 7.17
N LYS A 129 -12.92 -11.38 6.97
CA LYS A 129 -13.05 -10.81 5.63
C LYS A 129 -11.73 -10.72 4.83
N LEU A 130 -10.60 -11.01 5.46
CA LEU A 130 -9.28 -11.02 4.81
C LEU A 130 -8.90 -12.40 4.24
N PHE A 131 -9.74 -13.41 4.43
CA PHE A 131 -9.56 -14.80 3.96
C PHE A 131 -10.42 -15.15 2.75
#